data_2e874460b0393b70e3dfca3c43ba2c2b
#
_entry.id   2e874460b0393b70e3dfca3c43ba2c2b
#
_cell.length_a   1.000
_cell.length_b   1.000
_cell.length_c   1.000
_cell.angle_alpha   90.00
_cell.angle_beta   90.00
_cell.angle_gamma   90.00
#
_symmetry.space_group_name_H-M   'P 1'
#
loop_
_entity.id
_entity.type
_entity.pdbx_description
1 polymer ?
#
loop_
_entity_poly.entity_id
_entity_poly.type
_entity_poly.pdbx_seq_one_letter_code
_entity_poly.pdbx_strand_id
1 'polypeptide(L)'
;MGYQYSQRGKMAKTDNHIEALSKIAQAITSDLYLDDILKLIVTVTAQTLGSKICSLMLLDEKKQELLIRATQSISESYNKKPPLKIGEGIAGKAVLEKRPIAVYDVIQEKEYKYKDIAKKEGLASLLCVPMTVKGKVIGVINLYTSKPHNFTKNEIHILTTVANQAAMVIENTELMVKSRIIQEELETRKVVDKAKGILMREQGLSEDEAYRTIQKYSMNSRKSMRQVAEAIVTAQAVKGK
;
A
#
# COMPACT_ATOMS: atom_id res chain seq x y z
N MET A 1 -44.69 18.67 6.55
CA MET A 1 -43.98 17.60 7.30
C MET A 1 -42.93 16.84 6.48
N GLY A 2 -43.00 16.75 5.16
CA GLY A 2 -42.03 15.99 4.33
C GLY A 2 -40.61 16.57 4.19
N TYR A 3 -40.43 17.89 4.30
CA TYR A 3 -39.18 18.58 4.12
C TYR A 3 -38.17 18.36 5.28
N GLN A 4 -38.63 18.20 6.50
CA GLN A 4 -37.79 18.00 7.68
C GLN A 4 -37.21 16.55 7.75
N TYR A 5 -37.95 15.56 7.25
CA TYR A 5 -37.44 14.17 7.20
C TYR A 5 -36.33 13.98 6.15
N SER A 6 -36.43 14.70 5.01
CA SER A 6 -35.39 14.63 3.96
C SER A 6 -34.07 15.27 4.39
N GLN A 7 -34.10 16.34 5.18
CA GLN A 7 -32.91 17.02 5.67
C GLN A 7 -32.20 16.22 6.77
N ARG A 8 -32.93 15.59 7.71
CA ARG A 8 -32.34 14.70 8.73
C ARG A 8 -31.67 13.49 8.13
N GLY A 9 -32.21 12.87 7.10
CA GLY A 9 -31.59 11.74 6.41
C GLY A 9 -30.30 12.13 5.64
N LYS A 10 -30.24 13.35 5.09
CA LYS A 10 -29.02 13.87 4.43
C LYS A 10 -27.93 14.23 5.43
N MET A 11 -28.26 14.86 6.57
CA MET A 11 -27.32 15.16 7.64
C MET A 11 -26.72 13.87 8.23
N ALA A 12 -27.54 12.88 8.58
CA ALA A 12 -27.04 11.61 9.12
C ALA A 12 -26.11 10.85 8.18
N LYS A 13 -26.33 10.91 6.85
CA LYS A 13 -25.40 10.34 5.85
C LYS A 13 -24.10 11.13 5.76
N THR A 14 -24.14 12.45 5.85
CA THR A 14 -22.95 13.31 5.82
C THR A 14 -22.10 13.09 7.07
N ASP A 15 -22.72 12.96 8.25
CA ASP A 15 -22.02 12.68 9.51
C ASP A 15 -21.30 11.33 9.47
N ASN A 16 -21.94 10.28 8.91
CA ASN A 16 -21.30 8.96 8.73
C ASN A 16 -20.07 9.01 7.80
N HIS A 17 -20.11 9.84 6.75
CA HIS A 17 -18.95 9.98 5.84
C HIS A 17 -17.78 10.71 6.51
N ILE A 18 -18.05 11.74 7.31
CA ILE A 18 -17.04 12.49 8.09
C ILE A 18 -16.41 11.57 9.14
N GLU A 19 -17.22 10.78 9.84
CA GLU A 19 -16.74 9.81 10.82
C GLU A 19 -15.84 8.74 10.17
N ALA A 20 -16.21 8.25 8.99
CA ALA A 20 -15.39 7.28 8.24
C ALA A 20 -14.03 7.87 7.84
N LEU A 21 -14.01 9.08 7.29
CA LEU A 21 -12.76 9.77 6.94
C LEU A 21 -11.90 10.04 8.18
N SER A 22 -12.53 10.36 9.32
CA SER A 22 -11.80 10.54 10.59
C SER A 22 -11.17 9.24 11.08
N LYS A 23 -11.88 8.10 11.01
CA LYS A 23 -11.31 6.78 11.37
C LYS A 23 -10.14 6.39 10.47
N ILE A 24 -10.24 6.65 9.17
CA ILE A 24 -9.15 6.43 8.22
C ILE A 24 -7.96 7.33 8.57
N ALA A 25 -8.17 8.61 8.83
CA ALA A 25 -7.10 9.55 9.21
C ALA A 25 -6.40 9.14 10.53
N GLN A 26 -7.15 8.67 11.52
CA GLN A 26 -6.60 8.15 12.77
C GLN A 26 -5.76 6.89 12.56
N ALA A 27 -6.21 5.96 11.70
CA ALA A 27 -5.45 4.75 11.38
C ALA A 27 -4.12 5.07 10.69
N ILE A 28 -4.11 6.07 9.81
CA ILE A 28 -2.90 6.53 9.11
C ILE A 28 -1.80 7.02 10.07
N THR A 29 -2.20 7.57 11.21
CA THR A 29 -1.27 8.10 12.24
C THR A 29 -0.93 7.09 13.34
N SER A 30 -1.43 5.87 13.25
CA SER A 30 -1.20 4.79 14.23
C SER A 30 0.02 3.93 13.85
N ASP A 31 0.54 3.16 14.82
CA ASP A 31 1.64 2.19 14.63
C ASP A 31 1.19 0.89 13.91
N LEU A 32 0.09 0.94 13.17
CA LEU A 32 -0.42 -0.21 12.40
C LEU A 32 0.47 -0.50 11.18
N TYR A 33 0.62 -1.79 10.87
CA TYR A 33 1.26 -2.20 9.63
C TYR A 33 0.43 -1.76 8.42
N LEU A 34 1.09 -1.48 7.29
CA LEU A 34 0.44 -1.01 6.06
C LEU A 34 -0.76 -1.88 5.66
N ASP A 35 -0.64 -3.20 5.76
CA ASP A 35 -1.71 -4.13 5.38
C ASP A 35 -2.96 -3.97 6.24
N ASP A 36 -2.79 -3.72 7.55
CA ASP A 36 -3.91 -3.48 8.47
C ASP A 36 -4.62 -2.16 8.15
N ILE A 37 -3.84 -1.11 7.83
CA ILE A 37 -4.40 0.19 7.43
C ILE A 37 -5.20 0.03 6.13
N LEU A 38 -4.65 -0.64 5.12
CA LEU A 38 -5.34 -0.84 3.85
C LEU A 38 -6.62 -1.68 4.02
N LYS A 39 -6.58 -2.71 4.87
CA LYS A 39 -7.76 -3.52 5.20
C LYS A 39 -8.83 -2.71 5.93
N LEU A 40 -8.42 -1.84 6.85
CA LEU A 40 -9.34 -0.92 7.53
C LEU A 40 -9.98 0.05 6.54
N ILE A 41 -9.20 0.65 5.64
CA ILE A 41 -9.71 1.56 4.59
C ILE A 41 -10.81 0.88 3.77
N VAL A 42 -10.58 -0.30 3.21
CA VAL A 42 -11.57 -0.99 2.39
C VAL A 42 -12.80 -1.41 3.20
N THR A 43 -12.64 -1.80 4.46
CA THR A 43 -13.74 -2.20 5.35
C THR A 43 -14.62 -1.02 5.70
N VAL A 44 -14.04 0.08 6.17
CA VAL A 44 -14.78 1.31 6.52
C VAL A 44 -15.46 1.89 5.29
N THR A 45 -14.78 1.90 4.14
CA THR A 45 -15.36 2.38 2.87
C THR A 45 -16.57 1.55 2.45
N ALA A 46 -16.47 0.22 2.53
CA ALA A 46 -17.57 -0.68 2.21
C ALA A 46 -18.80 -0.42 3.11
N GLN A 47 -18.60 -0.29 4.41
CA GLN A 47 -19.67 -0.02 5.39
C GLN A 47 -20.32 1.34 5.16
N THR A 48 -19.51 2.38 4.96
CA THR A 48 -19.98 3.77 4.82
C THR A 48 -20.78 3.99 3.54
N LEU A 49 -20.36 3.38 2.44
CA LEU A 49 -21.03 3.48 1.14
C LEU A 49 -22.07 2.36 0.91
N GLY A 50 -22.30 1.49 1.91
CA GLY A 50 -23.27 0.41 1.83
C GLY A 50 -22.97 -0.57 0.69
N SER A 51 -21.72 -0.80 0.38
CA SER A 51 -21.28 -1.69 -0.70
C SER A 51 -21.12 -3.13 -0.23
N LYS A 52 -21.24 -4.06 -1.17
CA LYS A 52 -21.06 -5.49 -0.90
C LYS A 52 -19.58 -5.86 -0.76
N ILE A 53 -18.76 -5.36 -1.67
CA ILE A 53 -17.32 -5.57 -1.67
C ILE A 53 -16.62 -4.25 -1.98
N CYS A 54 -15.59 -3.93 -1.19
CA CYS A 54 -14.57 -2.94 -1.52
C CYS A 54 -13.22 -3.66 -1.60
N SER A 55 -12.43 -3.36 -2.61
CA SER A 55 -11.08 -3.90 -2.74
C SER A 55 -10.12 -2.87 -3.28
N LEU A 56 -8.88 -2.98 -2.87
CA LEU A 56 -7.76 -2.16 -3.30
C LEU A 56 -6.80 -3.04 -4.10
N MET A 57 -6.44 -2.60 -5.30
CA MET A 57 -5.44 -3.26 -6.13
C MET A 57 -4.26 -2.31 -6.32
N LEU A 58 -3.04 -2.82 -6.18
CA LEU A 58 -1.81 -2.08 -6.45
C LEU A 58 -1.23 -2.47 -7.80
N LEU A 59 -0.60 -1.50 -8.44
CA LEU A 59 0.09 -1.67 -9.70
C LEU A 59 1.52 -2.17 -9.45
N ASP A 60 1.82 -3.37 -9.93
CA ASP A 60 3.21 -3.82 -10.09
C ASP A 60 3.80 -3.13 -11.32
N GLU A 61 4.66 -2.14 -11.09
CA GLU A 61 5.24 -1.34 -12.18
C GLU A 61 6.16 -2.15 -13.11
N LYS A 62 6.79 -3.20 -12.61
CA LYS A 62 7.68 -4.04 -13.43
C LYS A 62 6.89 -4.93 -14.37
N LYS A 63 5.78 -5.49 -13.90
CA LYS A 63 4.92 -6.38 -14.67
C LYS A 63 3.81 -5.64 -15.40
N GLN A 64 3.55 -4.37 -15.05
CA GLN A 64 2.43 -3.56 -15.53
C GLN A 64 1.07 -4.23 -15.25
N GLU A 65 0.93 -4.81 -14.05
CA GLU A 65 -0.22 -5.59 -13.64
C GLU A 65 -0.79 -5.11 -12.31
N LEU A 66 -2.11 -5.14 -12.18
CA LEU A 66 -2.86 -4.83 -10.97
C LEU A 66 -3.12 -6.11 -10.17
N LEU A 67 -2.71 -6.12 -8.90
CA LEU A 67 -2.95 -7.22 -7.96
C LEU A 67 -3.78 -6.75 -6.76
N ILE A 68 -4.68 -7.60 -6.26
CA ILE A 68 -5.42 -7.32 -5.03
C ILE A 68 -4.43 -7.25 -3.87
N ARG A 69 -4.45 -6.12 -3.15
CA ARG A 69 -3.64 -5.91 -1.94
C ARG A 69 -4.47 -5.95 -0.67
N ALA A 70 -5.68 -5.43 -0.72
CA ALA A 70 -6.61 -5.45 0.40
C ALA A 70 -8.06 -5.60 -0.07
N THR A 71 -8.86 -6.31 0.72
CA THR A 71 -10.32 -6.41 0.56
C THR A 71 -10.94 -6.87 1.88
N GLN A 72 -12.19 -6.50 2.12
CA GLN A 72 -12.94 -7.08 3.24
C GLN A 72 -13.68 -8.37 2.85
N SER A 73 -13.64 -8.77 1.57
CA SER A 73 -14.25 -10.03 1.13
C SER A 73 -13.50 -11.23 1.73
N ILE A 74 -14.26 -12.18 2.27
CA ILE A 74 -13.74 -13.48 2.74
C ILE A 74 -13.77 -14.54 1.64
N SER A 75 -14.32 -14.22 0.46
CA SER A 75 -14.44 -15.16 -0.65
C SER A 75 -13.07 -15.47 -1.26
N GLU A 76 -12.72 -16.74 -1.27
CA GLU A 76 -11.49 -17.23 -1.85
C GLU A 76 -11.44 -17.01 -3.37
N SER A 77 -12.58 -17.19 -4.06
CA SER A 77 -12.69 -16.96 -5.50
C SER A 77 -12.48 -15.49 -5.87
N TYR A 78 -12.94 -14.55 -5.01
CA TYR A 78 -12.69 -13.14 -5.21
C TYR A 78 -11.22 -12.78 -4.94
N ASN A 79 -10.65 -13.29 -3.85
CA ASN A 79 -9.28 -12.96 -3.41
C ASN A 79 -8.20 -13.53 -4.35
N LYS A 80 -8.48 -14.65 -5.02
CA LYS A 80 -7.57 -15.31 -5.98
C LYS A 80 -7.80 -14.86 -7.43
N LYS A 81 -8.46 -13.71 -7.67
CA LYS A 81 -8.57 -13.16 -9.03
C LYS A 81 -7.19 -13.04 -9.67
N PRO A 82 -7.03 -13.47 -10.93
CA PRO A 82 -5.80 -13.24 -11.67
C PRO A 82 -5.46 -11.74 -11.75
N PRO A 83 -4.18 -11.36 -11.90
CA PRO A 83 -3.80 -9.99 -12.16
C PRO A 83 -4.44 -9.44 -13.43
N LEU A 84 -4.63 -8.12 -13.51
CA LEU A 84 -5.11 -7.40 -14.68
C LEU A 84 -4.00 -6.50 -15.21
N LYS A 85 -3.76 -6.53 -16.52
CA LYS A 85 -2.84 -5.59 -17.16
C LYS A 85 -3.43 -4.18 -17.23
N ILE A 86 -2.56 -3.18 -17.35
CA ILE A 86 -2.99 -1.81 -17.65
C ILE A 86 -3.78 -1.81 -18.96
N GLY A 87 -4.94 -1.15 -18.97
CA GLY A 87 -5.88 -1.15 -20.09
C GLY A 87 -6.81 -2.38 -20.15
N GLU A 88 -6.58 -3.41 -19.33
CA GLU A 88 -7.39 -4.62 -19.31
C GLU A 88 -8.52 -4.54 -18.29
N GLY A 89 -9.75 -4.80 -18.75
CA GLY A 89 -10.94 -4.71 -17.91
C GLY A 89 -11.16 -3.29 -17.36
N ILE A 90 -12.14 -3.15 -16.48
CA ILE A 90 -12.51 -1.83 -15.92
C ILE A 90 -11.38 -1.24 -15.07
N ALA A 91 -10.71 -2.06 -14.27
CA ALA A 91 -9.64 -1.57 -13.39
C ALA A 91 -8.39 -1.13 -14.19
N GLY A 92 -7.95 -1.92 -15.16
CA GLY A 92 -6.82 -1.55 -16.02
C GLY A 92 -7.13 -0.31 -16.88
N LYS A 93 -8.39 -0.16 -17.34
CA LYS A 93 -8.86 1.01 -18.07
C LYS A 93 -8.88 2.27 -17.20
N ALA A 94 -9.32 2.16 -15.93
CA ALA A 94 -9.29 3.28 -14.99
C ALA A 94 -7.86 3.79 -14.73
N VAL A 95 -6.86 2.88 -14.67
CA VAL A 95 -5.44 3.24 -14.58
C VAL A 95 -4.98 3.98 -15.84
N LEU A 96 -5.31 3.43 -17.03
CA LEU A 96 -4.90 4.01 -18.32
C LEU A 96 -5.48 5.39 -18.54
N GLU A 97 -6.79 5.56 -18.27
CA GLU A 97 -7.52 6.82 -18.49
C GLU A 97 -7.38 7.81 -17.32
N LYS A 98 -6.80 7.38 -16.20
CA LYS A 98 -6.57 8.19 -14.99
C LYS A 98 -7.85 8.86 -14.45
N ARG A 99 -8.99 8.20 -14.59
CA ARG A 99 -10.29 8.73 -14.15
C ARG A 99 -11.19 7.63 -13.55
N PRO A 100 -12.15 8.00 -12.68
CA PRO A 100 -13.16 7.07 -12.21
C PRO A 100 -13.97 6.49 -13.37
N ILE A 101 -14.31 5.18 -13.25
CA ILE A 101 -15.20 4.47 -14.17
C ILE A 101 -16.31 3.83 -13.35
N ALA A 102 -17.56 4.17 -13.68
CA ALA A 102 -18.76 3.59 -13.09
C ALA A 102 -19.43 2.65 -14.09
N VAL A 103 -19.78 1.45 -13.65
CA VAL A 103 -20.47 0.42 -14.42
C VAL A 103 -21.76 0.08 -13.70
N TYR A 104 -22.90 0.24 -14.38
CA TYR A 104 -24.24 -0.04 -13.81
C TYR A 104 -24.50 -1.54 -13.65
N ASP A 105 -24.09 -2.35 -14.63
CA ASP A 105 -24.23 -3.82 -14.62
C ASP A 105 -22.95 -4.48 -15.12
N VAL A 106 -22.20 -5.09 -14.20
CA VAL A 106 -20.93 -5.74 -14.52
C VAL A 106 -21.10 -7.00 -15.37
N ILE A 107 -22.29 -7.63 -15.36
CA ILE A 107 -22.58 -8.82 -16.17
C ILE A 107 -22.79 -8.44 -17.63
N GLN A 108 -23.46 -7.31 -17.88
CA GLN A 108 -23.71 -6.79 -19.24
C GLN A 108 -22.50 -6.04 -19.81
N GLU A 109 -21.61 -5.52 -18.94
CA GLU A 109 -20.45 -4.77 -19.39
C GLU A 109 -19.47 -5.65 -20.17
N LYS A 110 -19.19 -5.28 -21.43
CA LYS A 110 -18.34 -6.09 -22.34
C LYS A 110 -16.88 -6.15 -21.87
N GLU A 111 -16.40 -5.05 -21.33
CA GLU A 111 -15.01 -4.92 -20.87
C GLU A 111 -14.78 -5.53 -19.47
N TYR A 112 -15.83 -5.93 -18.74
CA TYR A 112 -15.66 -6.54 -17.43
C TYR A 112 -15.20 -8.01 -17.54
N LYS A 113 -14.02 -8.30 -17.02
CA LYS A 113 -13.32 -9.60 -17.21
C LYS A 113 -13.90 -10.76 -16.38
N TYR A 114 -14.31 -10.49 -15.14
CA TYR A 114 -14.57 -11.55 -14.16
C TYR A 114 -16.06 -11.81 -13.96
N LYS A 115 -16.81 -12.00 -15.05
CA LYS A 115 -18.28 -12.18 -15.02
C LYS A 115 -18.71 -13.38 -14.18
N ASP A 116 -17.97 -14.49 -14.23
CA ASP A 116 -18.30 -15.69 -13.45
C ASP A 116 -18.10 -15.47 -11.95
N ILE A 117 -17.03 -14.76 -11.57
CA ILE A 117 -16.82 -14.37 -10.17
C ILE A 117 -17.91 -13.39 -9.73
N ALA A 118 -18.28 -12.42 -10.58
CA ALA A 118 -19.35 -11.47 -10.26
C ALA A 118 -20.69 -12.17 -10.05
N LYS A 119 -21.04 -13.15 -10.90
CA LYS A 119 -22.25 -13.98 -10.74
C LYS A 119 -22.22 -14.77 -9.44
N LYS A 120 -21.11 -15.47 -9.17
CA LYS A 120 -20.93 -16.27 -7.94
C LYS A 120 -21.03 -15.42 -6.69
N GLU A 121 -20.41 -14.25 -6.70
CA GLU A 121 -20.41 -13.31 -5.57
C GLU A 121 -21.66 -12.41 -5.53
N GLY A 122 -22.55 -12.48 -6.52
CA GLY A 122 -23.74 -11.62 -6.61
C GLY A 122 -23.39 -10.14 -6.67
N LEU A 123 -22.44 -9.78 -7.54
CA LEU A 123 -22.04 -8.39 -7.78
C LEU A 123 -22.80 -7.82 -8.96
N ALA A 124 -23.39 -6.63 -8.79
CA ALA A 124 -24.20 -5.99 -9.81
C ALA A 124 -23.51 -4.79 -10.45
N SER A 125 -23.15 -3.76 -9.68
CA SER A 125 -22.51 -2.56 -10.21
C SER A 125 -21.10 -2.40 -9.66
N LEU A 126 -20.27 -1.63 -10.37
CA LEU A 126 -18.87 -1.34 -10.01
C LEU A 126 -18.60 0.15 -10.14
N LEU A 127 -17.99 0.74 -9.11
CA LEU A 127 -17.28 1.99 -9.21
C LEU A 127 -15.78 1.70 -9.00
N CYS A 128 -14.98 1.97 -10.03
CA CYS A 128 -13.52 1.84 -10.01
C CYS A 128 -12.89 3.24 -10.03
N VAL A 129 -12.05 3.53 -9.04
CA VAL A 129 -11.41 4.84 -8.88
C VAL A 129 -9.89 4.67 -8.82
N PRO A 130 -9.10 5.37 -9.66
CA PRO A 130 -7.65 5.32 -9.59
C PRO A 130 -7.13 6.00 -8.31
N MET A 131 -6.15 5.36 -7.67
CA MET A 131 -5.38 5.89 -6.57
C MET A 131 -4.19 6.66 -7.14
N THR A 132 -4.20 7.99 -6.94
CA THR A 132 -3.21 8.87 -7.56
C THR A 132 -2.40 9.60 -6.50
N VAL A 133 -1.08 9.61 -6.66
CA VAL A 133 -0.15 10.39 -5.86
C VAL A 133 0.87 11.07 -6.78
N LYS A 134 1.07 12.40 -6.62
CA LYS A 134 1.98 13.21 -7.45
C LYS A 134 1.75 13.04 -8.97
N GLY A 135 0.49 12.88 -9.39
CA GLY A 135 0.13 12.68 -10.80
C GLY A 135 0.34 11.28 -11.37
N LYS A 136 0.85 10.35 -10.56
CA LYS A 136 1.07 8.94 -10.92
C LYS A 136 -0.04 8.08 -10.33
N VAL A 137 -0.62 7.17 -11.13
CA VAL A 137 -1.54 6.16 -10.63
C VAL A 137 -0.75 4.98 -10.08
N ILE A 138 -0.96 4.63 -8.82
CA ILE A 138 -0.29 3.52 -8.13
C ILE A 138 -1.20 2.31 -7.94
N GLY A 139 -2.48 2.43 -8.29
CA GLY A 139 -3.46 1.36 -8.16
C GLY A 139 -4.88 1.86 -8.32
N VAL A 140 -5.85 1.05 -7.91
CA VAL A 140 -7.28 1.39 -7.95
C VAL A 140 -8.00 0.91 -6.70
N ILE A 141 -9.10 1.61 -6.32
CA ILE A 141 -10.12 1.11 -5.41
C ILE A 141 -11.35 0.73 -6.20
N ASN A 142 -11.86 -0.47 -5.97
CA ASN A 142 -13.07 -1.00 -6.56
C ASN A 142 -14.16 -1.11 -5.49
N LEU A 143 -15.34 -0.59 -5.78
CA LEU A 143 -16.52 -0.64 -4.94
C LEU A 143 -17.64 -1.36 -5.68
N TYR A 144 -18.12 -2.49 -5.15
CA TYR A 144 -19.18 -3.30 -5.76
C TYR A 144 -20.46 -3.25 -4.94
N THR A 145 -21.59 -3.18 -5.63
CA THR A 145 -22.92 -3.31 -5.02
C THR A 145 -23.52 -4.70 -5.32
N SER A 146 -24.51 -5.10 -4.52
CA SER A 146 -25.29 -6.35 -4.75
C SER A 146 -26.52 -6.15 -5.60
N LYS A 147 -26.91 -4.90 -5.89
CA LYS A 147 -28.03 -4.53 -6.74
C LYS A 147 -27.57 -3.48 -7.75
N PRO A 148 -28.20 -3.41 -8.93
CA PRO A 148 -27.90 -2.37 -9.91
C PRO A 148 -28.00 -0.98 -9.27
N HIS A 149 -26.97 -0.15 -9.47
CA HIS A 149 -26.85 1.16 -8.83
C HIS A 149 -26.18 2.17 -9.78
N ASN A 150 -26.78 3.34 -9.89
CA ASN A 150 -26.17 4.49 -10.56
C ASN A 150 -25.40 5.31 -9.53
N PHE A 151 -24.08 5.26 -9.59
CA PHE A 151 -23.23 6.01 -8.67
C PHE A 151 -23.38 7.50 -8.87
N THR A 152 -23.72 8.20 -7.80
CA THR A 152 -23.88 9.64 -7.77
C THR A 152 -22.52 10.35 -7.80
N LYS A 153 -22.50 11.62 -8.21
CA LYS A 153 -21.30 12.46 -8.15
C LYS A 153 -20.68 12.51 -6.74
N ASN A 154 -21.52 12.49 -5.71
CA ASN A 154 -21.05 12.50 -4.32
C ASN A 154 -20.35 11.19 -3.93
N GLU A 155 -20.89 10.04 -4.30
CA GLU A 155 -20.26 8.73 -4.05
C GLU A 155 -18.92 8.61 -4.79
N ILE A 156 -18.86 9.06 -6.04
CA ILE A 156 -17.62 9.13 -6.83
C ILE A 156 -16.60 10.03 -6.13
N HIS A 157 -17.02 11.21 -5.66
CA HIS A 157 -16.14 12.15 -4.96
C HIS A 157 -15.61 11.57 -3.64
N ILE A 158 -16.46 10.94 -2.84
CA ILE A 158 -16.07 10.29 -1.58
C ILE A 158 -15.06 9.19 -1.85
N LEU A 159 -15.33 8.28 -2.79
CA LEU A 159 -14.40 7.19 -3.11
C LEU A 159 -13.09 7.72 -3.69
N THR A 160 -13.11 8.80 -4.45
CA THR A 160 -11.90 9.47 -4.97
C THR A 160 -11.06 10.05 -3.81
N THR A 161 -11.70 10.67 -2.82
CA THR A 161 -11.01 11.18 -1.64
C THR A 161 -10.34 10.03 -0.86
N VAL A 162 -11.06 8.94 -0.63
CA VAL A 162 -10.51 7.74 0.02
C VAL A 162 -9.36 7.15 -0.79
N ALA A 163 -9.49 7.06 -2.12
CA ALA A 163 -8.46 6.54 -3.01
C ALA A 163 -7.16 7.36 -2.92
N ASN A 164 -7.28 8.69 -2.91
CA ASN A 164 -6.12 9.59 -2.79
C ASN A 164 -5.47 9.48 -1.40
N GLN A 165 -6.24 9.35 -0.32
CA GLN A 165 -5.70 9.13 1.02
C GLN A 165 -4.97 7.79 1.10
N ALA A 166 -5.54 6.71 0.58
CA ALA A 166 -4.88 5.42 0.51
C ALA A 166 -3.55 5.49 -0.28
N ALA A 167 -3.55 6.21 -1.41
CA ALA A 167 -2.35 6.41 -2.21
C ALA A 167 -1.23 7.12 -1.41
N MET A 168 -1.58 8.15 -0.66
CA MET A 168 -0.61 8.87 0.19
C MET A 168 -0.01 7.97 1.28
N VAL A 169 -0.83 7.14 1.93
CA VAL A 169 -0.36 6.19 2.95
C VAL A 169 0.65 5.21 2.36
N ILE A 170 0.32 4.64 1.22
CA ILE A 170 1.19 3.67 0.54
C ILE A 170 2.53 4.32 0.19
N GLU A 171 2.50 5.46 -0.48
CA GLU A 171 3.70 6.22 -0.88
C GLU A 171 4.57 6.58 0.33
N ASN A 172 3.96 7.12 1.40
CA ASN A 172 4.69 7.49 2.61
C ASN A 172 5.36 6.27 3.26
N THR A 173 4.64 5.14 3.36
CA THR A 173 5.20 3.91 3.94
C THR A 173 6.36 3.38 3.12
N GLU A 174 6.25 3.38 1.78
CA GLU A 174 7.35 2.97 0.90
C GLU A 174 8.57 3.89 1.04
N LEU A 175 8.35 5.22 1.14
CA LEU A 175 9.43 6.18 1.34
C LEU A 175 10.10 6.00 2.71
N MET A 176 9.34 5.73 3.76
CA MET A 176 9.90 5.45 5.10
C MET A 176 10.77 4.19 5.09
N VAL A 177 10.31 3.11 4.46
CA VAL A 177 11.09 1.86 4.34
C VAL A 177 12.39 2.11 3.55
N LYS A 178 12.31 2.81 2.41
CA LYS A 178 13.50 3.15 1.59
C LYS A 178 14.47 4.02 2.39
N SER A 179 13.98 5.04 3.10
CA SER A 179 14.81 5.93 3.94
C SER A 179 15.54 5.14 5.03
N ARG A 180 14.85 4.22 5.71
CA ARG A 180 15.44 3.37 6.75
C ARG A 180 16.55 2.48 6.20
N ILE A 181 16.34 1.85 5.05
CA ILE A 181 17.36 1.00 4.42
C ILE A 181 18.62 1.83 4.11
N ILE A 182 18.47 3.02 3.51
CA ILE A 182 19.59 3.91 3.19
C ILE A 182 20.33 4.33 4.47
N GLN A 183 19.60 4.65 5.52
CA GLN A 183 20.20 5.04 6.79
C GLN A 183 20.99 3.89 7.44
N GLU A 184 20.44 2.67 7.43
CA GLU A 184 21.12 1.46 7.92
C GLU A 184 22.40 1.16 7.12
N GLU A 185 22.37 1.35 5.80
CA GLU A 185 23.56 1.20 4.93
C GLU A 185 24.63 2.24 5.25
N LEU A 186 24.26 3.51 5.44
CA LEU A 186 25.18 4.57 5.80
C LEU A 186 25.83 4.35 7.17
N GLU A 187 25.05 3.91 8.16
CA GLU A 187 25.59 3.58 9.48
C GLU A 187 26.53 2.39 9.42
N THR A 188 26.16 1.35 8.67
CA THR A 188 27.02 0.19 8.45
C THR A 188 28.36 0.60 7.82
N ARG A 189 28.31 1.45 6.78
CA ARG A 189 29.52 1.97 6.14
C ARG A 189 30.41 2.73 7.11
N LYS A 190 29.85 3.66 7.92
CA LYS A 190 30.60 4.40 8.93
C LYS A 190 31.32 3.49 9.94
N VAL A 191 30.64 2.45 10.41
CA VAL A 191 31.23 1.53 11.40
C VAL A 191 32.31 0.66 10.74
N VAL A 192 32.09 0.18 9.52
CA VAL A 192 33.09 -0.58 8.74
C VAL A 192 34.33 0.28 8.46
N ASP A 193 34.19 1.54 8.07
CA ASP A 193 35.30 2.46 7.83
C ASP A 193 36.09 2.73 9.11
N LYS A 194 35.43 2.89 10.26
CA LYS A 194 36.09 2.93 11.56
C LYS A 194 36.91 1.68 11.87
N ALA A 195 36.31 0.51 11.66
CA ALA A 195 36.97 -0.78 11.90
C ALA A 195 38.18 -0.97 10.97
N LYS A 196 38.07 -0.62 9.67
CA LYS A 196 39.19 -0.58 8.75
C LYS A 196 40.33 0.28 9.29
N GLY A 197 40.04 1.52 9.69
CA GLY A 197 41.03 2.44 10.25
C GLY A 197 41.75 1.89 11.50
N ILE A 198 41.05 1.08 12.32
CA ILE A 198 41.65 0.39 13.47
C ILE A 198 42.61 -0.69 12.99
N LEU A 199 42.18 -1.59 12.08
CA LEU A 199 42.99 -2.67 11.56
C LEU A 199 44.23 -2.17 10.79
N MET A 200 44.09 -1.08 10.03
CA MET A 200 45.23 -0.43 9.34
C MET A 200 46.27 0.07 10.35
N ARG A 201 45.86 0.67 11.46
CA ARG A 201 46.78 1.22 12.48
C ARG A 201 47.40 0.12 13.35
N GLU A 202 46.63 -0.90 13.76
CA GLU A 202 47.12 -1.90 14.68
C GLU A 202 47.91 -3.04 14.00
N GLN A 203 47.51 -3.39 12.76
CA GLN A 203 48.07 -4.54 12.06
C GLN A 203 48.89 -4.15 10.81
N GLY A 204 48.99 -2.85 10.51
CA GLY A 204 49.73 -2.36 9.34
C GLY A 204 49.08 -2.74 7.99
N LEU A 205 47.78 -3.09 7.98
CA LEU A 205 47.10 -3.53 6.77
C LEU A 205 46.81 -2.33 5.86
N SER A 206 46.80 -2.59 4.55
CA SER A 206 46.20 -1.66 3.58
C SER A 206 44.68 -1.60 3.75
N GLU A 207 44.01 -0.59 3.15
CA GLU A 207 42.58 -0.44 3.23
C GLU A 207 41.83 -1.66 2.68
N ASP A 208 42.30 -2.21 1.54
CA ASP A 208 41.71 -3.38 0.90
C ASP A 208 41.90 -4.64 1.75
N GLU A 209 43.06 -4.81 2.39
CA GLU A 209 43.31 -5.95 3.27
C GLU A 209 42.47 -5.87 4.53
N ALA A 210 42.33 -4.69 5.12
CA ALA A 210 41.42 -4.46 6.27
C ALA A 210 39.97 -4.78 5.93
N TYR A 211 39.46 -4.33 4.77
CA TYR A 211 38.13 -4.65 4.30
C TYR A 211 37.93 -6.16 4.10
N ARG A 212 38.84 -6.84 3.39
CA ARG A 212 38.80 -8.29 3.17
C ARG A 212 38.85 -9.07 4.48
N THR A 213 39.59 -8.60 5.46
CA THR A 213 39.65 -9.19 6.79
C THR A 213 38.28 -9.16 7.48
N ILE A 214 37.63 -8.01 7.50
CA ILE A 214 36.26 -7.87 8.06
C ILE A 214 35.29 -8.79 7.30
N GLN A 215 35.36 -8.80 5.97
CA GLN A 215 34.49 -9.62 5.13
C GLN A 215 34.70 -11.13 5.39
N LYS A 216 35.93 -11.60 5.48
CA LYS A 216 36.27 -12.99 5.79
C LYS A 216 35.72 -13.40 7.17
N TYR A 217 35.87 -12.55 8.18
CA TYR A 217 35.32 -12.80 9.51
C TYR A 217 33.78 -12.83 9.50
N SER A 218 33.13 -11.94 8.76
CA SER A 218 31.69 -11.93 8.57
C SER A 218 31.19 -13.25 8.00
N MET A 219 31.81 -13.73 6.92
CA MET A 219 31.47 -15.01 6.28
C MET A 219 31.69 -16.22 7.20
N ASN A 220 32.83 -16.29 7.88
CA ASN A 220 33.19 -17.42 8.72
C ASN A 220 32.35 -17.49 10.01
N SER A 221 32.00 -16.37 10.58
CA SER A 221 31.21 -16.29 11.83
C SER A 221 29.71 -16.24 11.61
N ARG A 222 29.24 -16.15 10.36
CA ARG A 222 27.83 -15.93 10.01
C ARG A 222 27.23 -14.66 10.65
N LYS A 223 28.06 -13.66 10.91
CA LYS A 223 27.67 -12.35 11.42
C LYS A 223 27.69 -11.33 10.30
N SER A 224 26.86 -10.28 10.39
CA SER A 224 26.89 -9.20 9.41
C SER A 224 28.23 -8.43 9.47
N MET A 225 28.61 -7.79 8.35
CA MET A 225 29.77 -6.88 8.31
C MET A 225 29.71 -5.82 9.41
N ARG A 226 28.51 -5.29 9.70
CA ARG A 226 28.26 -4.33 10.78
C ARG A 226 28.62 -4.92 12.14
N GLN A 227 28.12 -6.09 12.47
CA GLN A 227 28.40 -6.76 13.77
C GLN A 227 29.89 -7.03 13.98
N VAL A 228 30.59 -7.45 12.93
CA VAL A 228 32.05 -7.67 13.00
C VAL A 228 32.79 -6.34 13.22
N ALA A 229 32.40 -5.30 12.48
CA ALA A 229 32.99 -3.99 12.60
C ALA A 229 32.73 -3.35 13.98
N GLU A 230 31.51 -3.47 14.51
CA GLU A 230 31.15 -3.03 15.87
C GLU A 230 31.99 -3.75 16.95
N ALA A 231 32.22 -5.06 16.79
CA ALA A 231 33.07 -5.81 17.70
C ALA A 231 34.53 -5.30 17.70
N ILE A 232 35.10 -4.99 16.53
CA ILE A 232 36.45 -4.43 16.41
C ILE A 232 36.50 -3.04 17.06
N VAL A 233 35.56 -2.17 16.80
CA VAL A 233 35.50 -0.83 17.38
C VAL A 233 35.36 -0.88 18.90
N THR A 234 34.50 -1.79 19.40
CA THR A 234 34.29 -1.97 20.85
C THR A 234 35.52 -2.52 21.53
N ALA A 235 36.19 -3.53 20.94
CA ALA A 235 37.43 -4.07 21.50
C ALA A 235 38.54 -3.03 21.60
N GLN A 236 38.65 -2.13 20.62
CA GLN A 236 39.60 -1.03 20.65
C GLN A 236 39.31 0.00 21.76
N ALA A 237 38.04 0.33 21.94
CA ALA A 237 37.63 1.28 22.98
C ALA A 237 37.94 0.76 24.41
N VAL A 238 37.97 -0.56 24.60
CA VAL A 238 38.33 -1.19 25.88
C VAL A 238 39.85 -1.20 26.09
N LYS A 239 40.66 -1.38 25.03
CA LYS A 239 42.12 -1.38 25.10
C LYS A 239 42.74 0.03 25.33
N GLY A 240 42.03 1.08 24.95
CA GLY A 240 42.52 2.46 25.04
C GLY A 240 42.20 3.16 26.36
N LYS A 241 41.69 2.43 27.35
CA LYS A 241 41.60 2.83 28.76
C LYS A 241 42.67 2.15 29.57
#